data_2c37ec212ac609fb856db4152825202a
#
_entry.id   2c37ec212ac609fb856db4152825202a
#
_cell.length_a   1.000
_cell.length_b   1.000
_cell.length_c   1.000
_cell.angle_alpha   90.00
_cell.angle_beta   90.00
_cell.angle_gamma   90.00
#
_symmetry.space_group_name_H-M   'P 1'
#
loop_
_entity.id
_entity.type
_entity.pdbx_description
1 polymer ?
#
loop_
_entity_poly.entity_id
_entity_poly.type
_entity_poly.pdbx_seq_one_letter_code
_entity_poly.pdbx_strand_id
1 'polypeptide(L)'
;MERDDAEKTPKIRYLSRREMLGLMGSTAAAITLAGCGGSEQSGQSGSGESTSTSTAETTSGAATETASTTCVVRPEQTEGPYYVDTGLQRSDIREEREGVPLELTFNVSRVDEGEISACGPLAGALVDVWQCDALGEYSGVEDRGAGDFDTTGATFLRGYQLTDDNGTARVTTIYPGWYQGRAVHIHFTIRDSAESEQGYEFTSQLYFDDALTDEVHSQGPYAEKGERDQRNSTDGIYQGGGDELTLALTPQGEGYAATFDIALDTTYA
;
A
#
# COMPACT_ATOMS: atom_id res chain seq x y z
N MET A 1 -6.82 21.21 42.30
CA MET A 1 -5.40 21.11 41.86
C MET A 1 -5.24 19.66 41.39
N GLU A 2 -5.90 19.39 40.27
CA GLU A 2 -5.89 18.09 39.59
C GLU A 2 -4.93 18.21 38.42
N ARG A 3 -4.03 17.25 38.33
CA ARG A 3 -3.05 17.16 37.24
C ARG A 3 -3.66 16.28 36.17
N ASP A 4 -3.95 16.86 35.02
CA ASP A 4 -4.18 16.12 33.78
C ASP A 4 -2.85 15.52 33.34
N ASP A 5 -2.65 14.24 33.60
CA ASP A 5 -1.65 13.43 32.93
C ASP A 5 -2.34 12.84 31.66
N ALA A 6 -2.25 13.57 30.56
CA ALA A 6 -2.59 13.03 29.26
C ALA A 6 -1.55 11.96 28.90
N GLU A 7 -1.95 10.71 29.02
CA GLU A 7 -1.17 9.52 28.63
C GLU A 7 -0.91 9.55 27.13
N LYS A 8 0.35 9.77 26.78
CA LYS A 8 0.83 9.76 25.40
C LYS A 8 0.89 8.32 24.89
N THR A 9 0.00 7.98 23.98
CA THR A 9 0.09 6.74 23.19
C THR A 9 1.46 6.66 22.51
N PRO A 10 2.21 5.56 22.64
CA PRO A 10 3.50 5.43 21.99
C PRO A 10 3.31 5.30 20.47
N LYS A 11 3.87 6.23 19.71
CA LYS A 11 3.93 6.13 18.24
C LYS A 11 5.03 5.15 17.85
N ILE A 12 4.67 4.11 17.14
CA ILE A 12 5.62 3.15 16.56
C ILE A 12 6.50 3.89 15.56
N ARG A 13 7.82 3.87 15.75
CA ARG A 13 8.79 4.42 14.81
C ARG A 13 9.32 3.29 13.94
N TYR A 14 8.93 3.27 12.68
CA TYR A 14 9.57 2.40 11.69
C TYR A 14 10.90 3.01 11.25
N LEU A 15 11.94 2.17 11.23
CA LEU A 15 13.27 2.59 10.75
C LEU A 15 13.25 2.70 9.22
N SER A 16 13.70 3.82 8.70
CA SER A 16 13.87 3.99 7.26
C SER A 16 15.00 3.08 6.74
N ARG A 17 14.97 2.73 5.45
CA ARG A 17 16.04 1.92 4.81
C ARG A 17 17.44 2.49 5.04
N ARG A 18 17.60 3.79 5.21
CA ARG A 18 18.87 4.45 5.54
C ARG A 18 19.35 4.16 6.96
N GLU A 19 18.46 3.99 7.90
CA GLU A 19 18.81 3.65 9.28
C GLU A 19 19.15 2.18 9.42
N MET A 20 18.52 1.28 8.64
CA MET A 20 18.89 -0.15 8.59
C MET A 20 20.28 -0.39 7.98
N LEU A 21 20.66 0.35 6.94
CA LEU A 21 22.00 0.26 6.34
C LEU A 21 23.13 0.74 7.25
N GLY A 22 22.82 1.58 8.24
CA GLY A 22 23.79 2.04 9.25
C GLY A 22 24.20 0.98 10.28
N LEU A 23 23.38 -0.06 10.48
CA LEU A 23 23.67 -1.12 11.47
C LEU A 23 24.51 -2.28 10.94
N MET A 24 24.70 -2.42 9.61
CA MET A 24 25.50 -3.50 9.00
C MET A 24 26.95 -3.12 8.65
N GLY A 25 27.41 -1.95 9.03
CA GLY A 25 28.71 -1.40 8.67
C GLY A 25 29.77 -1.46 9.74
N SER A 26 30.18 -2.65 10.23
CA SER A 26 31.43 -2.76 11.01
C SER A 26 31.97 -4.19 11.06
N THR A 27 32.47 -4.73 9.93
CA THR A 27 33.56 -5.73 9.92
C THR A 27 34.34 -5.58 8.61
N ALA A 28 35.36 -4.75 8.64
CA ALA A 28 36.39 -4.72 7.59
C ALA A 28 37.33 -5.89 7.78
N ALA A 29 37.30 -6.86 6.86
CA ALA A 29 38.37 -7.83 6.70
C ALA A 29 39.03 -7.59 5.33
N ALA A 30 40.25 -7.13 5.36
CA ALA A 30 41.13 -6.97 4.22
C ALA A 30 41.57 -8.33 3.71
N ILE A 31 41.38 -8.62 2.42
CA ILE A 31 42.06 -9.70 1.72
C ILE A 31 42.73 -9.12 0.46
N THR A 32 44.03 -9.29 0.42
CA THR A 32 44.99 -8.87 -0.57
C THR A 32 44.87 -9.63 -1.89
N LEU A 33 45.09 -8.89 -3.00
CA LEU A 33 45.24 -9.39 -4.37
C LEU A 33 46.57 -10.14 -4.61
N ALA A 34 46.48 -11.27 -5.33
CA ALA A 34 47.47 -11.77 -6.26
C ALA A 34 46.74 -12.78 -7.15
N GLY A 35 46.71 -12.78 -8.46
CA GLY A 35 47.65 -12.49 -9.49
C GLY A 35 47.61 -13.63 -10.50
N CYS A 36 47.38 -13.29 -11.79
CA CYS A 36 47.86 -13.99 -13.01
C CYS A 36 47.22 -15.29 -13.52
N GLY A 37 46.72 -15.21 -14.77
CA GLY A 37 47.23 -16.05 -15.88
C GLY A 37 46.26 -16.99 -16.56
N GLY A 38 45.72 -16.64 -17.72
CA GLY A 38 46.06 -17.17 -19.04
C GLY A 38 45.29 -18.39 -19.55
N SER A 39 44.74 -18.15 -20.75
CA SER A 39 44.74 -19.06 -21.93
C SER A 39 43.48 -19.88 -22.28
N GLU A 40 43.03 -19.57 -23.47
CA GLU A 40 42.17 -20.19 -24.46
C GLU A 40 42.28 -21.71 -24.64
N GLN A 41 41.20 -22.39 -24.99
CA GLN A 41 41.08 -23.05 -26.31
C GLN A 41 39.78 -23.89 -26.46
N SER A 42 39.13 -23.64 -27.57
CA SER A 42 38.17 -24.31 -28.41
C SER A 42 38.07 -25.87 -28.41
N GLY A 43 36.87 -26.37 -28.78
CA GLY A 43 36.65 -27.69 -29.41
C GLY A 43 35.25 -28.26 -29.21
N GLN A 44 34.34 -28.10 -30.02
CA GLN A 44 33.66 -28.81 -31.13
C GLN A 44 33.01 -30.18 -30.83
N SER A 45 31.69 -30.24 -31.12
CA SER A 45 30.83 -31.28 -31.70
C SER A 45 30.75 -32.70 -31.08
N GLY A 46 29.48 -33.16 -30.94
CA GLY A 46 29.11 -34.56 -30.88
C GLY A 46 27.61 -34.80 -30.72
N SER A 47 26.91 -35.06 -31.80
CA SER A 47 25.54 -35.58 -31.87
C SER A 47 25.41 -36.96 -31.26
N GLY A 48 24.28 -37.24 -30.60
CA GLY A 48 23.93 -38.57 -30.13
C GLY A 48 22.46 -38.66 -29.74
N GLU A 49 21.64 -39.06 -30.70
CA GLU A 49 20.25 -39.41 -30.55
C GLU A 49 20.12 -40.78 -29.84
N SER A 50 19.28 -40.89 -28.85
CA SER A 50 18.75 -42.16 -28.38
C SER A 50 17.42 -42.00 -27.67
N THR A 51 16.42 -42.41 -28.33
CA THR A 51 15.04 -42.63 -27.92
C THR A 51 14.99 -43.70 -26.82
N SER A 52 14.34 -43.39 -25.70
CA SER A 52 13.80 -44.41 -24.77
C SER A 52 12.50 -43.91 -24.14
N THR A 53 11.42 -44.50 -24.58
CA THR A 53 10.09 -44.43 -24.00
C THR A 53 10.07 -45.13 -22.66
N SER A 54 9.74 -44.41 -21.59
CA SER A 54 9.33 -45.01 -20.32
C SER A 54 8.08 -44.30 -19.79
N THR A 55 7.01 -45.04 -19.80
CA THR A 55 5.74 -44.70 -19.17
C THR A 55 5.93 -44.76 -17.64
N ALA A 56 5.75 -43.63 -16.97
CA ALA A 56 5.68 -43.60 -15.50
C ALA A 56 4.42 -42.86 -15.09
N GLU A 57 3.64 -43.52 -14.28
CA GLU A 57 2.35 -43.08 -13.72
C GLU A 57 2.53 -41.78 -12.92
N THR A 58 1.69 -40.80 -13.24
CA THR A 58 1.63 -39.51 -12.55
C THR A 58 0.80 -39.67 -11.28
N THR A 59 1.45 -39.83 -10.15
CA THR A 59 0.84 -39.59 -8.86
C THR A 59 0.81 -38.07 -8.63
N SER A 60 -0.34 -37.47 -8.82
CA SER A 60 -0.58 -36.06 -8.52
C SER A 60 -0.58 -35.85 -7.02
N GLY A 61 0.58 -35.59 -6.46
CA GLY A 61 0.72 -34.97 -5.15
C GLY A 61 0.58 -33.47 -5.35
N ALA A 62 -0.53 -32.89 -4.96
CA ALA A 62 -0.66 -31.44 -4.82
C ALA A 62 0.32 -30.98 -3.73
N ALA A 63 1.50 -30.57 -4.13
CA ALA A 63 2.37 -29.78 -3.28
C ALA A 63 1.66 -28.41 -3.16
N THR A 64 1.14 -28.12 -1.99
CA THR A 64 0.79 -26.75 -1.61
C THR A 64 2.13 -26.02 -1.57
N GLU A 65 2.45 -25.31 -2.65
CA GLU A 65 3.54 -24.34 -2.63
C GLU A 65 3.09 -23.25 -1.64
N THR A 66 3.65 -23.30 -0.44
CA THR A 66 3.63 -22.19 0.48
C THR A 66 4.46 -21.12 -0.21
N ALA A 67 3.78 -20.21 -0.93
CA ALA A 67 4.42 -19.03 -1.46
C ALA A 67 5.09 -18.34 -0.27
N SER A 68 6.41 -18.28 -0.27
CA SER A 68 7.17 -17.49 0.68
C SER A 68 6.80 -16.04 0.40
N THR A 69 5.85 -15.51 1.17
CA THR A 69 5.37 -14.14 1.02
C THR A 69 6.50 -13.24 1.52
N THR A 70 7.14 -12.53 0.61
CA THR A 70 8.14 -11.52 0.98
C THR A 70 7.42 -10.43 1.77
N CYS A 71 7.85 -10.16 2.99
CA CYS A 71 7.29 -9.11 3.82
C CYS A 71 7.57 -7.74 3.19
N VAL A 72 6.54 -7.02 2.83
CA VAL A 72 6.64 -5.70 2.21
C VAL A 72 6.32 -4.64 3.25
N VAL A 73 7.36 -4.03 3.82
CA VAL A 73 7.19 -2.89 4.74
C VAL A 73 7.00 -1.61 3.94
N ARG A 74 6.08 -0.77 4.37
CA ARG A 74 5.73 0.50 3.71
C ARG A 74 6.00 1.69 4.62
N PRO A 75 6.26 2.89 4.07
CA PRO A 75 6.42 4.09 4.88
C PRO A 75 5.09 4.58 5.46
N GLU A 76 5.11 5.01 6.72
CA GLU A 76 4.01 5.78 7.30
C GLU A 76 3.98 7.19 6.71
N GLN A 77 2.76 7.72 6.57
CA GLN A 77 2.53 9.10 6.18
C GLN A 77 1.41 9.71 7.04
N THR A 78 1.23 11.01 6.90
CA THR A 78 0.24 11.73 7.69
C THR A 78 -1.20 11.32 7.34
N GLU A 79 -2.04 11.25 8.37
CA GLU A 79 -3.49 11.08 8.26
C GLU A 79 -4.16 12.25 7.50
N GLY A 80 -3.56 13.44 7.58
CA GLY A 80 -4.14 14.64 6.99
C GLY A 80 -5.31 15.22 7.80
N PRO A 81 -5.90 16.34 7.31
CA PRO A 81 -6.91 17.06 8.07
C PRO A 81 -8.34 16.55 7.88
N TYR A 82 -8.58 15.62 6.96
CA TYR A 82 -9.92 15.21 6.53
C TYR A 82 -10.34 13.82 7.04
N TYR A 83 -9.61 13.26 8.00
CA TYR A 83 -10.05 12.02 8.65
C TYR A 83 -11.31 12.27 9.49
N VAL A 84 -12.29 11.37 9.34
CA VAL A 84 -13.50 11.31 10.16
C VAL A 84 -13.78 9.83 10.41
N ASP A 85 -13.78 9.40 11.65
CA ASP A 85 -14.25 8.07 12.01
C ASP A 85 -15.76 7.98 11.82
N THR A 86 -16.18 7.28 10.79
CA THR A 86 -17.61 7.10 10.47
C THR A 86 -18.18 5.81 11.05
N GLY A 87 -17.34 4.88 11.50
CA GLY A 87 -17.75 3.56 11.99
C GLY A 87 -18.47 2.72 10.93
N LEU A 88 -18.31 2.99 9.64
CA LEU A 88 -19.03 2.33 8.55
C LEU A 88 -18.26 1.13 8.01
N GLN A 89 -18.69 -0.07 8.39
CA GLN A 89 -18.17 -1.31 7.79
C GLN A 89 -18.88 -1.59 6.47
N ARG A 90 -18.20 -1.33 5.35
CA ARG A 90 -18.73 -1.55 4.01
C ARG A 90 -17.61 -1.73 2.99
N SER A 91 -17.82 -2.61 1.99
CA SER A 91 -16.87 -2.84 0.92
C SER A 91 -17.03 -1.84 -0.23
N ASP A 92 -18.24 -1.42 -0.54
CA ASP A 92 -18.50 -0.37 -1.53
C ASP A 92 -18.70 0.97 -0.82
N ILE A 93 -17.71 1.85 -0.98
CA ILE A 93 -17.69 3.17 -0.32
C ILE A 93 -18.15 4.32 -1.25
N ARG A 94 -18.50 4.01 -2.50
CA ARG A 94 -18.79 5.02 -3.53
C ARG A 94 -20.05 5.83 -3.24
N GLU A 95 -21.08 5.19 -2.69
CA GLU A 95 -22.42 5.75 -2.63
C GLU A 95 -22.88 6.17 -4.05
N GLU A 96 -23.31 7.41 -4.23
CA GLU A 96 -23.76 7.94 -5.52
C GLU A 96 -22.70 8.82 -6.21
N ARG A 97 -21.41 8.69 -5.82
CA ARG A 97 -20.34 9.49 -6.44
C ARG A 97 -19.93 8.92 -7.79
N GLU A 98 -19.98 9.80 -8.79
CA GLU A 98 -19.54 9.50 -10.15
C GLU A 98 -18.02 9.50 -10.24
N GLY A 99 -17.48 8.60 -11.05
CA GLY A 99 -16.04 8.49 -11.30
C GLY A 99 -15.65 7.15 -11.90
N VAL A 100 -14.41 7.03 -12.31
CA VAL A 100 -13.85 5.78 -12.84
C VAL A 100 -13.77 4.75 -11.71
N PRO A 101 -14.41 3.57 -11.84
CA PRO A 101 -14.39 2.55 -10.80
C PRO A 101 -12.97 2.09 -10.45
N LEU A 102 -12.72 1.90 -9.16
CA LEU A 102 -11.44 1.40 -8.65
C LEU A 102 -11.69 0.31 -7.61
N GLU A 103 -11.14 -0.88 -7.85
CA GLU A 103 -11.16 -1.97 -6.89
C GLU A 103 -9.80 -2.10 -6.21
N LEU A 104 -9.77 -1.92 -4.90
CA LEU A 104 -8.58 -2.05 -4.08
C LEU A 104 -8.62 -3.36 -3.30
N THR A 105 -7.52 -4.10 -3.35
CA THR A 105 -7.29 -5.27 -2.50
C THR A 105 -6.08 -4.96 -1.62
N PHE A 106 -6.27 -4.97 -0.31
CA PHE A 106 -5.19 -4.92 0.66
C PHE A 106 -4.85 -6.33 1.10
N ASN A 107 -3.60 -6.74 0.98
CA ASN A 107 -3.06 -7.94 1.59
C ASN A 107 -2.19 -7.51 2.77
N VAL A 108 -2.72 -7.71 3.96
CA VAL A 108 -2.10 -7.30 5.21
C VAL A 108 -1.45 -8.51 5.86
N SER A 109 -0.17 -8.41 6.14
CA SER A 109 0.62 -9.44 6.80
C SER A 109 1.18 -8.91 8.12
N ARG A 110 1.47 -9.81 9.03
CA ARG A 110 2.20 -9.57 10.26
C ARG A 110 3.63 -10.08 10.11
N VAL A 111 4.60 -9.26 10.51
CA VAL A 111 5.99 -9.71 10.66
C VAL A 111 6.12 -10.54 11.92
N ASP A 112 6.62 -11.76 11.82
CA ASP A 112 6.77 -12.65 12.97
C ASP A 112 8.06 -12.32 13.74
N GLU A 113 7.90 -11.91 15.03
CA GLU A 113 8.96 -11.71 16.03
C GLU A 113 10.22 -10.95 15.53
N GLY A 114 10.03 -9.91 14.70
CA GLY A 114 11.13 -9.07 14.20
C GLY A 114 11.93 -9.68 13.03
N GLU A 115 11.51 -10.82 12.49
CA GLU A 115 12.11 -11.40 11.30
C GLU A 115 11.38 -10.98 10.02
N ILE A 116 11.92 -9.98 9.32
CA ILE A 116 11.36 -9.46 8.04
C ILE A 116 11.32 -10.57 6.94
N SER A 117 11.96 -11.69 7.16
CA SER A 117 11.97 -12.83 6.25
C SER A 117 10.78 -13.77 6.41
N ALA A 118 10.01 -13.64 7.49
CA ALA A 118 8.83 -14.43 7.76
C ALA A 118 7.65 -13.55 8.11
N CYS A 119 6.60 -13.61 7.29
CA CYS A 119 5.35 -12.92 7.56
C CYS A 119 4.17 -13.85 7.27
N GLY A 120 3.19 -13.77 8.13
CA GLY A 120 1.93 -14.48 7.99
C GLY A 120 0.76 -13.52 7.76
N PRO A 121 -0.39 -14.00 7.30
CA PRO A 121 -1.57 -13.17 7.12
C PRO A 121 -2.01 -12.56 8.46
N LEU A 122 -2.40 -11.28 8.44
CA LEU A 122 -2.98 -10.61 9.59
C LEU A 122 -4.50 -10.57 9.45
N ALA A 123 -5.16 -11.56 10.04
CA ALA A 123 -6.62 -11.66 10.05
C ALA A 123 -7.26 -10.73 11.09
N GLY A 124 -8.42 -10.16 10.77
CA GLY A 124 -9.19 -9.30 11.68
C GLY A 124 -8.66 -7.88 11.82
N ALA A 125 -7.63 -7.49 11.06
CA ALA A 125 -7.16 -6.11 11.00
C ALA A 125 -8.22 -5.21 10.36
N LEU A 126 -8.48 -4.06 10.96
CA LEU A 126 -9.38 -3.05 10.42
C LEU A 126 -8.61 -2.19 9.40
N VAL A 127 -9.02 -2.23 8.15
CA VAL A 127 -8.50 -1.39 7.06
C VAL A 127 -9.53 -0.31 6.79
N ASP A 128 -9.27 0.91 7.23
CA ASP A 128 -10.10 2.09 7.02
C ASP A 128 -9.57 2.90 5.84
N VAL A 129 -10.46 3.33 4.95
CA VAL A 129 -10.12 4.03 3.72
C VAL A 129 -10.95 5.30 3.59
N TRP A 130 -10.31 6.41 3.24
CA TRP A 130 -11.00 7.66 2.92
C TRP A 130 -10.29 8.44 1.82
N GLN A 131 -11.08 9.11 1.01
CA GLN A 131 -10.58 9.91 -0.12
C GLN A 131 -11.55 11.01 -0.53
N CYS A 132 -11.08 11.92 -1.35
CA CYS A 132 -11.95 12.89 -2.02
C CYS A 132 -12.67 12.25 -3.23
N ASP A 133 -13.78 12.88 -3.64
CA ASP A 133 -14.48 12.53 -4.87
C ASP A 133 -13.75 13.06 -6.13
N ALA A 134 -14.37 12.90 -7.30
CA ALA A 134 -13.81 13.33 -8.58
C ALA A 134 -13.54 14.85 -8.66
N LEU A 135 -14.27 15.64 -7.87
CA LEU A 135 -14.10 17.09 -7.79
C LEU A 135 -13.19 17.53 -6.64
N GLY A 136 -12.62 16.58 -5.89
CA GLY A 136 -11.67 16.86 -4.81
C GLY A 136 -12.32 17.21 -3.48
N GLU A 137 -13.59 16.88 -3.27
CA GLU A 137 -14.32 17.12 -2.04
C GLU A 137 -14.29 15.88 -1.14
N TYR A 138 -13.96 16.06 0.15
CA TYR A 138 -14.09 15.04 1.17
C TYR A 138 -15.47 15.09 1.82
N SER A 139 -16.04 13.94 2.16
CA SER A 139 -17.29 13.86 2.91
C SER A 139 -17.10 14.18 4.40
N GLY A 140 -18.18 14.61 5.06
CA GLY A 140 -18.25 14.77 6.52
C GLY A 140 -17.49 15.95 7.09
N VAL A 141 -16.99 16.87 6.28
CA VAL A 141 -16.16 17.99 6.69
C VAL A 141 -16.63 19.31 6.06
N GLU A 142 -16.27 20.42 6.70
CA GLU A 142 -16.36 21.76 6.16
C GLU A 142 -14.94 22.25 5.86
N ASP A 143 -14.64 22.57 4.60
CA ASP A 143 -13.37 23.19 4.19
C ASP A 143 -13.63 24.63 3.72
N ARG A 144 -13.16 25.60 4.50
CA ARG A 144 -13.20 27.03 4.18
C ARG A 144 -11.89 27.53 3.57
N GLY A 145 -10.99 26.61 3.24
CA GLY A 145 -9.66 26.92 2.70
C GLY A 145 -9.53 26.55 1.23
N ALA A 146 -8.82 25.43 0.98
CA ALA A 146 -8.45 25.03 -0.36
C ALA A 146 -9.61 24.57 -1.24
N GLY A 147 -10.69 24.03 -0.66
CA GLY A 147 -11.81 23.47 -1.38
C GLY A 147 -13.07 24.36 -1.41
N ASP A 148 -13.27 25.15 -0.36
CA ASP A 148 -14.49 25.97 -0.13
C ASP A 148 -15.79 25.17 -0.31
N PHE A 149 -15.89 24.02 0.42
CA PHE A 149 -17.05 23.14 0.39
C PHE A 149 -17.54 22.80 1.81
N ASP A 150 -18.81 22.41 1.93
CA ASP A 150 -19.42 21.90 3.16
C ASP A 150 -20.19 20.63 2.85
N THR A 151 -19.63 19.50 3.29
CA THR A 151 -20.21 18.16 3.14
C THR A 151 -20.55 17.56 4.49
N THR A 152 -20.72 18.38 5.52
CA THR A 152 -21.05 17.95 6.87
C THR A 152 -22.24 16.99 6.87
N GLY A 153 -22.06 15.83 7.50
CA GLY A 153 -23.08 14.77 7.56
C GLY A 153 -23.07 13.81 6.36
N ALA A 154 -22.32 14.08 5.29
CA ALA A 154 -22.09 13.12 4.21
C ALA A 154 -21.05 12.07 4.62
N THR A 155 -21.09 10.89 3.99
CA THR A 155 -20.23 9.75 4.33
C THR A 155 -19.58 9.09 3.11
N PHE A 156 -19.82 9.60 1.92
CA PHE A 156 -19.28 9.03 0.68
C PHE A 156 -17.76 8.88 0.72
N LEU A 157 -17.27 7.84 0.05
CA LEU A 157 -15.84 7.52 -0.11
C LEU A 157 -15.08 7.38 1.21
N ARG A 158 -15.81 6.87 2.24
CA ARG A 158 -15.27 6.45 3.54
C ARG A 158 -15.82 5.10 3.93
N GLY A 159 -15.02 4.29 4.57
CA GLY A 159 -15.47 3.04 5.15
C GLY A 159 -14.32 2.10 5.43
N TYR A 160 -14.60 1.10 6.26
CA TYR A 160 -13.61 0.10 6.61
C TYR A 160 -14.04 -1.32 6.29
N GLN A 161 -13.07 -2.19 6.14
CA GLN A 161 -13.21 -3.64 6.07
C GLN A 161 -12.30 -4.29 7.09
N LEU A 162 -12.71 -5.47 7.58
CA LEU A 162 -11.81 -6.35 8.32
C LEU A 162 -11.14 -7.30 7.33
N THR A 163 -9.86 -7.56 7.56
CA THR A 163 -9.15 -8.59 6.79
C THR A 163 -9.71 -9.97 7.11
N ASP A 164 -9.82 -10.81 6.08
CA ASP A 164 -10.21 -12.21 6.21
C ASP A 164 -9.06 -13.08 6.78
N ASP A 165 -9.28 -14.40 6.86
CA ASP A 165 -8.28 -15.38 7.36
C ASP A 165 -6.98 -15.39 6.54
N ASN A 166 -7.00 -14.83 5.32
CA ASN A 166 -5.84 -14.70 4.45
C ASN A 166 -5.19 -13.31 4.57
N GLY A 167 -5.63 -12.47 5.49
CA GLY A 167 -5.16 -11.10 5.65
C GLY A 167 -5.66 -10.16 4.55
N THR A 168 -6.74 -10.50 3.84
CA THR A 168 -7.22 -9.74 2.69
C THR A 168 -8.45 -8.90 3.04
N ALA A 169 -8.41 -7.60 2.69
CA ALA A 169 -9.56 -6.70 2.69
C ALA A 169 -9.77 -6.12 1.29
N ARG A 170 -11.05 -5.94 0.89
CA ARG A 170 -11.40 -5.39 -0.44
C ARG A 170 -12.32 -4.19 -0.30
N VAL A 171 -12.01 -3.15 -1.07
CA VAL A 171 -12.76 -1.89 -1.11
C VAL A 171 -13.03 -1.52 -2.55
N THR A 172 -14.31 -1.27 -2.87
CA THR A 172 -14.75 -0.71 -4.15
C THR A 172 -14.95 0.79 -3.96
N THR A 173 -14.23 1.57 -4.76
CA THR A 173 -14.24 3.03 -4.74
C THR A 173 -14.21 3.60 -6.15
N ILE A 174 -13.90 4.88 -6.29
CA ILE A 174 -13.60 5.53 -7.58
C ILE A 174 -12.13 5.98 -7.59
N TYR A 175 -11.59 6.20 -8.77
CA TYR A 175 -10.32 6.92 -8.91
C TYR A 175 -10.48 8.31 -8.26
N PRO A 176 -9.60 8.74 -7.35
CA PRO A 176 -9.79 10.02 -6.66
C PRO A 176 -9.54 11.21 -7.60
N GLY A 177 -10.25 12.29 -7.33
CA GLY A 177 -9.94 13.59 -7.90
C GLY A 177 -8.70 14.21 -7.28
N TRP A 178 -8.54 15.52 -7.48
CA TRP A 178 -7.43 16.27 -6.91
C TRP A 178 -7.93 17.47 -6.10
N TYR A 179 -7.16 17.93 -5.15
CA TYR A 179 -7.37 19.20 -4.47
C TYR A 179 -6.02 19.94 -4.32
N GLN A 180 -6.12 21.24 -4.08
CA GLN A 180 -4.96 22.15 -4.15
C GLN A 180 -3.81 21.71 -3.24
N GLY A 181 -2.60 21.69 -3.80
CA GLY A 181 -1.36 21.48 -3.07
C GLY A 181 -1.01 20.02 -2.79
N ARG A 182 -1.80 19.04 -3.30
CA ARG A 182 -1.53 17.63 -3.11
C ARG A 182 -1.53 16.84 -4.42
N ALA A 183 -0.62 15.89 -4.51
CA ALA A 183 -0.72 14.82 -5.51
C ALA A 183 -1.99 13.98 -5.27
N VAL A 184 -2.50 13.33 -6.30
CA VAL A 184 -3.70 12.47 -6.20
C VAL A 184 -3.41 11.28 -5.32
N HIS A 185 -4.25 11.06 -4.29
CA HIS A 185 -4.01 10.01 -3.29
C HIS A 185 -5.31 9.52 -2.63
N ILE A 186 -5.19 8.34 -2.03
CA ILE A 186 -6.18 7.75 -1.13
C ILE A 186 -5.51 7.57 0.23
N HIS A 187 -6.18 7.95 1.30
CA HIS A 187 -5.72 7.67 2.66
C HIS A 187 -6.19 6.31 3.13
N PHE A 188 -5.38 5.67 3.97
CA PHE A 188 -5.80 4.48 4.69
C PHE A 188 -5.13 4.38 6.06
N THR A 189 -5.81 3.72 6.98
CA THR A 189 -5.27 3.30 8.27
C THR A 189 -5.51 1.82 8.45
N ILE A 190 -4.50 1.09 8.92
CA ILE A 190 -4.63 -0.30 9.33
C ILE A 190 -4.41 -0.35 10.83
N ARG A 191 -5.40 -0.85 11.56
CA ARG A 191 -5.35 -0.91 13.02
C ARG A 191 -5.94 -2.21 13.54
N ASP A 192 -5.65 -2.51 14.79
CA ASP A 192 -6.35 -3.58 15.48
C ASP A 192 -7.84 -3.26 15.58
N SER A 193 -8.70 -4.28 15.64
CA SER A 193 -10.12 -4.06 15.82
C SER A 193 -10.39 -3.30 17.12
N ALA A 194 -11.41 -2.45 17.14
CA ALA A 194 -11.73 -1.46 18.17
C ALA A 194 -11.90 -1.98 19.62
N GLU A 195 -11.66 -3.26 19.89
CA GLU A 195 -11.80 -3.89 21.21
C GLU A 195 -10.45 -4.14 21.91
N SER A 196 -9.32 -3.82 21.27
CA SER A 196 -7.99 -4.03 21.86
C SER A 196 -7.49 -2.75 22.52
N GLU A 197 -7.25 -2.79 23.84
CA GLU A 197 -6.58 -1.70 24.58
C GLU A 197 -5.07 -1.58 24.27
N GLN A 198 -4.54 -2.51 23.51
CA GLN A 198 -3.13 -2.58 23.07
C GLN A 198 -3.09 -2.85 21.57
N GLY A 199 -3.51 -1.87 20.78
CA GLY A 199 -3.61 -2.02 19.35
C GLY A 199 -2.44 -1.37 18.60
N TYR A 200 -2.06 -1.97 17.47
CA TYR A 200 -1.21 -1.33 16.48
C TYR A 200 -2.05 -0.38 15.60
N GLU A 201 -1.43 0.67 15.11
CA GLU A 201 -2.01 1.58 14.14
C GLU A 201 -0.93 2.00 13.14
N PHE A 202 -1.25 1.86 11.87
CA PHE A 202 -0.42 2.28 10.75
C PHE A 202 -1.24 3.15 9.82
N THR A 203 -0.82 4.38 9.57
CA THR A 203 -1.49 5.31 8.66
C THR A 203 -0.57 5.68 7.51
N SER A 204 -1.11 5.69 6.30
CA SER A 204 -0.39 6.09 5.10
C SER A 204 -1.32 6.54 3.97
N GLN A 205 -0.75 6.72 2.78
CA GLN A 205 -1.47 7.17 1.59
C GLN A 205 -1.09 6.30 0.39
N LEU A 206 -2.03 6.00 -0.49
CA LEU A 206 -1.81 5.36 -1.78
C LEU A 206 -1.78 6.42 -2.88
N TYR A 207 -0.84 6.30 -3.80
CA TYR A 207 -0.66 7.23 -4.90
C TYR A 207 -0.86 6.56 -6.25
N PHE A 208 -0.89 7.38 -7.28
CA PHE A 208 -1.17 6.99 -8.66
C PHE A 208 -0.07 7.49 -9.60
N ASP A 209 0.13 6.79 -10.72
CA ASP A 209 1.01 7.28 -11.78
C ASP A 209 0.49 8.59 -12.37
N ASP A 210 1.37 9.57 -12.55
CA ASP A 210 1.00 10.90 -13.02
C ASP A 210 0.42 10.90 -14.45
N ALA A 211 0.95 10.04 -15.35
CA ALA A 211 0.48 10.00 -16.73
C ALA A 211 -0.91 9.35 -16.83
N LEU A 212 -1.13 8.27 -16.08
CA LEU A 212 -2.44 7.64 -15.98
C LEU A 212 -3.47 8.58 -15.33
N THR A 213 -3.04 9.33 -14.31
CA THR A 213 -3.90 10.33 -13.68
C THR A 213 -4.33 11.42 -14.67
N ASP A 214 -3.42 11.89 -15.53
CA ASP A 214 -3.76 12.87 -16.57
C ASP A 214 -4.78 12.31 -17.57
N GLU A 215 -4.65 11.03 -17.94
CA GLU A 215 -5.61 10.35 -18.81
C GLU A 215 -6.99 10.27 -18.17
N VAL A 216 -7.08 9.80 -16.93
CA VAL A 216 -8.35 9.70 -16.18
C VAL A 216 -8.97 11.07 -15.97
N HIS A 217 -8.19 12.06 -15.57
CA HIS A 217 -8.69 13.40 -15.27
C HIS A 217 -9.04 14.22 -16.52
N SER A 218 -8.70 13.75 -17.71
CA SER A 218 -9.17 14.35 -18.96
C SER A 218 -10.63 14.05 -19.30
N GLN A 219 -11.27 13.14 -18.53
CA GLN A 219 -12.64 12.67 -18.76
C GLN A 219 -13.60 13.19 -17.67
N GLY A 220 -14.89 13.25 -18.02
CA GLY A 220 -15.90 13.60 -17.00
C GLY A 220 -16.03 12.49 -15.94
N PRO A 221 -16.32 12.82 -14.67
CA PRO A 221 -16.56 14.17 -14.12
C PRO A 221 -15.28 14.97 -13.76
N TYR A 222 -14.10 14.36 -13.76
CA TYR A 222 -12.83 14.98 -13.33
C TYR A 222 -12.44 16.21 -14.13
N ALA A 223 -12.70 16.20 -15.44
CA ALA A 223 -12.36 17.30 -16.34
C ALA A 223 -13.06 18.62 -15.99
N GLU A 224 -14.15 18.58 -15.25
CA GLU A 224 -14.87 19.78 -14.80
C GLU A 224 -14.04 20.64 -13.84
N LYS A 225 -13.13 20.01 -13.07
CA LYS A 225 -12.26 20.73 -12.13
C LYS A 225 -11.05 21.37 -12.82
N GLY A 226 -10.73 20.94 -14.03
CA GLY A 226 -9.55 21.43 -14.76
C GLY A 226 -8.25 20.73 -14.37
N GLU A 227 -7.13 21.34 -14.77
CA GLU A 227 -5.80 20.76 -14.55
C GLU A 227 -5.38 20.80 -13.09
N ARG A 228 -4.81 19.70 -12.59
CA ARG A 228 -4.27 19.62 -11.23
C ARG A 228 -3.00 20.47 -11.10
N ASP A 229 -2.87 21.12 -9.95
CA ASP A 229 -1.75 22.00 -9.63
C ASP A 229 -0.52 21.28 -9.05
N GLN A 230 -0.70 20.02 -8.61
CA GLN A 230 0.36 19.26 -7.94
C GLN A 230 0.59 17.91 -8.61
N ARG A 231 1.87 17.53 -8.70
CA ARG A 231 2.37 16.27 -9.23
C ARG A 231 3.07 15.48 -8.14
N ASN A 232 3.25 14.17 -8.34
CA ASN A 232 4.01 13.32 -7.43
C ASN A 232 5.39 13.89 -7.13
N SER A 233 6.11 14.33 -8.16
CA SER A 233 7.47 14.84 -8.02
C SER A 233 7.59 16.16 -7.24
N THR A 234 6.49 16.89 -7.05
CA THR A 234 6.46 18.19 -6.36
C THR A 234 5.68 18.17 -5.03
N ASP A 235 4.98 17.07 -4.71
CA ASP A 235 4.30 16.87 -3.43
C ASP A 235 5.31 16.47 -2.34
N GLY A 236 5.44 17.30 -1.30
CA GLY A 236 6.38 17.05 -0.21
C GLY A 236 6.07 15.79 0.61
N ILE A 237 4.81 15.35 0.66
CA ILE A 237 4.42 14.11 1.36
C ILE A 237 4.80 12.91 0.49
N TYR A 238 4.53 12.96 -0.81
CA TYR A 238 4.97 11.93 -1.75
C TYR A 238 6.49 11.71 -1.71
N GLN A 239 7.29 12.76 -1.61
CA GLN A 239 8.75 12.67 -1.52
C GLN A 239 9.24 11.89 -0.28
N GLY A 240 8.38 11.69 0.70
CA GLY A 240 8.63 10.87 1.88
C GLY A 240 8.34 9.38 1.69
N GLY A 241 8.56 8.81 0.51
CA GLY A 241 8.36 7.38 0.21
C GLY A 241 7.13 7.06 -0.62
N GLY A 242 6.53 8.04 -1.28
CA GLY A 242 5.34 7.86 -2.11
C GLY A 242 5.56 6.94 -3.31
N ASP A 243 6.78 6.76 -3.77
CA ASP A 243 7.15 5.79 -4.79
C ASP A 243 6.87 4.34 -4.35
N GLU A 244 7.09 4.03 -3.07
CA GLU A 244 6.78 2.73 -2.47
C GLU A 244 5.26 2.53 -2.23
N LEU A 245 4.49 3.61 -2.26
CA LEU A 245 3.05 3.67 -2.02
C LEU A 245 2.24 3.87 -3.32
N THR A 246 2.92 3.98 -4.46
CA THR A 246 2.26 4.14 -5.76
C THR A 246 1.69 2.81 -6.23
N LEU A 247 0.39 2.82 -6.52
CA LEU A 247 -0.35 1.64 -6.97
C LEU A 247 0.03 1.24 -8.41
N ALA A 248 0.22 -0.05 -8.62
CA ALA A 248 0.28 -0.64 -9.94
C ALA A 248 -1.15 -1.00 -10.39
N LEU A 249 -1.77 -0.10 -11.14
CA LEU A 249 -3.15 -0.29 -11.63
C LEU A 249 -3.21 -1.20 -12.85
N THR A 250 -4.19 -2.09 -12.87
CA THR A 250 -4.54 -2.91 -14.02
C THR A 250 -5.95 -2.58 -14.51
N PRO A 251 -6.20 -2.46 -15.82
CA PRO A 251 -7.56 -2.24 -16.34
C PRO A 251 -8.50 -3.37 -15.93
N GLN A 252 -9.69 -3.02 -15.45
CA GLN A 252 -10.74 -3.96 -15.06
C GLN A 252 -12.12 -3.40 -15.39
N GLY A 253 -12.81 -4.00 -16.35
CA GLY A 253 -14.09 -3.49 -16.82
C GLY A 253 -13.97 -2.06 -17.38
N GLU A 254 -14.76 -1.14 -16.84
CA GLU A 254 -14.71 0.29 -17.17
C GLU A 254 -13.77 1.11 -16.25
N GLY A 255 -13.02 0.43 -15.40
CA GLY A 255 -12.14 1.06 -14.41
C GLY A 255 -10.84 0.31 -14.22
N TYR A 256 -10.37 0.29 -12.99
CA TYR A 256 -9.07 -0.29 -12.62
C TYR A 256 -9.18 -1.16 -11.36
N ALA A 257 -8.20 -2.04 -11.21
CA ALA A 257 -7.96 -2.76 -9.97
C ALA A 257 -6.50 -2.62 -9.54
N ALA A 258 -6.27 -2.66 -8.24
CA ALA A 258 -4.93 -2.73 -7.67
C ALA A 258 -4.90 -3.64 -6.45
N THR A 259 -3.74 -4.26 -6.23
CA THR A 259 -3.41 -4.97 -4.99
C THR A 259 -2.29 -4.21 -4.29
N PHE A 260 -2.44 -4.00 -3.00
CA PHE A 260 -1.46 -3.35 -2.14
C PHE A 260 -1.05 -4.32 -1.03
N ASP A 261 0.21 -4.74 -1.07
CA ASP A 261 0.81 -5.63 -0.08
C ASP A 261 1.51 -4.81 0.99
N ILE A 262 1.24 -5.12 2.26
CA ILE A 262 1.86 -4.47 3.42
C ILE A 262 2.06 -5.48 4.54
N ALA A 263 3.22 -5.40 5.19
CA ALA A 263 3.53 -6.16 6.39
C ALA A 263 3.77 -5.20 7.57
N LEU A 264 3.11 -5.50 8.68
CA LEU A 264 3.16 -4.70 9.92
C LEU A 264 3.89 -5.47 11.02
N ASP A 265 4.73 -4.76 11.76
CA ASP A 265 5.25 -5.26 13.03
C ASP A 265 4.24 -4.94 14.13
N THR A 266 3.60 -5.97 14.65
CA THR A 266 2.57 -5.86 15.69
C THR A 266 3.12 -6.20 17.07
N THR A 267 4.43 -6.39 17.23
CA THR A 267 5.04 -6.83 18.50
C THR A 267 5.26 -5.71 19.50
N TYR A 268 5.14 -4.45 19.07
CA TYR A 268 5.37 -3.25 19.90
C TYR A 268 4.08 -2.47 20.18
N ALA A 269 2.94 -3.12 20.12
CA ALA A 269 1.66 -2.53 20.48
C ALA A 269 1.40 -2.59 21.99
#